data_7ed6dce67cae3b77b2f6cdda996e625a
#
_entry.id   7ed6dce67cae3b77b2f6cdda996e625a
#
_cell.length_a   1.000
_cell.length_b   1.000
_cell.length_c   1.000
_cell.angle_alpha   90.00
_cell.angle_beta   90.00
_cell.angle_gamma   90.00
#
_symmetry.space_group_name_H-M   'P 1'
#
loop_
_entity.id
_entity.type
_entity.pdbx_description
1 polymer ?
#
loop_
_entity_poly.entity_id
_entity_poly.type
_entity_poly.pdbx_seq_one_letter_code
_entity_poly.pdbx_strand_id
1 'polypeptide(L)'
;MSIWASKTSLFIVSLVFFMETATPSHAQAIEPVPPTPIDVKKVELGGTPWNPLWDQIIEKALPPEMLSSQVPRGVRRFCPRFYEMGTTDKRTFWAYFFQALAGAEAGLNPNTSVRHTEPEGALAMRSEGLLQLSYADQKRYGCDFNWQVDRVLKTNDPAKTILQPKNNLECGVKILVNQTIVQRKPLLPRSGYWSTLQPDGPSYRVFAKQMTNPPAACGLSTKSTIDKSATTNSVQDDANRDETPK
;
A
#
# COMPACT_ATOMS: atom_id res chain seq x y z
N MET A 1 -45.82 -37.66 -38.98
CA MET A 1 -47.09 -37.96 -38.29
C MET A 1 -46.80 -38.86 -37.12
N SER A 2 -46.82 -38.39 -35.89
CA SER A 2 -47.12 -39.15 -34.66
C SER A 2 -47.05 -38.14 -33.49
N ILE A 3 -48.23 -37.90 -32.98
CA ILE A 3 -48.57 -37.01 -31.88
C ILE A 3 -48.45 -37.85 -30.59
N TRP A 4 -47.66 -37.42 -29.62
CA TRP A 4 -47.68 -37.97 -28.26
C TRP A 4 -48.11 -36.90 -27.26
N ALA A 5 -49.29 -37.07 -26.74
CA ALA A 5 -49.84 -36.32 -25.62
C ALA A 5 -49.31 -36.86 -24.30
N SER A 6 -48.79 -36.02 -23.45
CA SER A 6 -48.39 -36.37 -22.10
C SER A 6 -49.30 -35.69 -21.08
N LYS A 7 -49.83 -36.49 -20.20
CA LYS A 7 -50.83 -36.19 -19.17
C LYS A 7 -50.16 -35.41 -18.01
N THR A 8 -50.76 -34.29 -17.67
CA THR A 8 -50.48 -33.51 -16.45
C THR A 8 -51.18 -34.17 -15.26
N SER A 9 -50.43 -34.53 -14.24
CA SER A 9 -50.96 -34.99 -12.94
C SER A 9 -50.79 -33.87 -11.92
N LEU A 10 -51.88 -33.31 -11.45
CA LEU A 10 -51.92 -32.29 -10.41
C LEU A 10 -51.83 -33.00 -9.05
N PHE A 11 -50.78 -32.80 -8.29
CA PHE A 11 -50.72 -33.13 -6.86
C PHE A 11 -50.90 -31.84 -6.04
N ILE A 12 -52.07 -31.78 -5.37
CA ILE A 12 -52.36 -30.77 -4.36
C ILE A 12 -51.75 -31.27 -3.04
N VAL A 13 -50.70 -30.60 -2.58
CA VAL A 13 -50.14 -30.79 -1.24
C VAL A 13 -50.66 -29.68 -0.35
N SER A 14 -51.54 -30.04 0.59
CA SER A 14 -51.97 -29.14 1.66
C SER A 14 -50.84 -28.94 2.65
N LEU A 15 -50.30 -27.70 2.72
CA LEU A 15 -49.33 -27.29 3.72
C LEU A 15 -50.09 -26.71 4.93
N VAL A 16 -50.03 -27.42 6.05
CA VAL A 16 -50.50 -26.93 7.36
C VAL A 16 -49.41 -26.00 7.91
N PHE A 17 -49.72 -24.71 8.04
CA PHE A 17 -48.86 -23.75 8.71
C PHE A 17 -48.98 -23.88 10.22
N PHE A 18 -47.89 -24.32 10.87
CA PHE A 18 -47.70 -24.12 12.31
C PHE A 18 -47.08 -22.72 12.49
N MET A 19 -47.82 -21.82 13.12
CA MET A 19 -47.30 -20.56 13.62
C MET A 19 -46.53 -20.81 14.92
N GLU A 20 -45.21 -20.88 14.86
CA GLU A 20 -44.36 -20.72 16.04
C GLU A 20 -44.12 -19.22 16.29
N THR A 21 -44.62 -18.75 17.43
CA THR A 21 -44.35 -17.41 17.92
C THR A 21 -42.95 -17.34 18.47
N ALA A 22 -41.99 -16.86 17.65
CA ALA A 22 -40.64 -16.56 18.10
C ALA A 22 -40.62 -15.25 18.91
N THR A 23 -40.25 -15.36 20.18
CA THR A 23 -39.93 -14.20 21.04
C THR A 23 -38.68 -13.44 20.49
N PRO A 24 -38.69 -12.10 20.44
CA PRO A 24 -37.51 -11.36 19.99
C PRO A 24 -36.41 -11.44 21.04
N SER A 25 -35.34 -12.15 20.72
CA SER A 25 -34.08 -12.09 21.44
C SER A 25 -33.49 -10.70 21.26
N HIS A 26 -33.28 -9.97 22.35
CA HIS A 26 -32.58 -8.70 22.38
C HIS A 26 -31.12 -8.92 21.96
N ALA A 27 -30.82 -8.77 20.68
CA ALA A 27 -29.46 -8.64 20.22
C ALA A 27 -28.95 -7.24 20.64
N GLN A 28 -28.08 -7.20 21.65
CA GLN A 28 -27.34 -6.00 21.98
C GLN A 28 -26.50 -5.62 20.74
N ALA A 29 -26.81 -4.47 20.15
CA ALA A 29 -26.00 -3.85 19.12
C ALA A 29 -24.62 -3.54 19.72
N ILE A 30 -23.60 -4.22 19.27
CA ILE A 30 -22.20 -3.87 19.53
C ILE A 30 -21.96 -2.57 18.77
N GLU A 31 -21.89 -1.45 19.49
CA GLU A 31 -21.47 -0.18 18.89
C GLU A 31 -20.07 -0.36 18.29
N PRO A 32 -19.84 0.08 17.04
CA PRO A 32 -18.51 0.03 16.45
C PRO A 32 -17.60 0.95 17.24
N VAL A 33 -16.58 0.38 17.88
CA VAL A 33 -15.49 1.13 18.52
C VAL A 33 -14.87 2.03 17.45
N PRO A 34 -14.83 3.35 17.62
CA PRO A 34 -14.19 4.23 16.65
C PRO A 34 -12.72 3.86 16.54
N PRO A 35 -12.17 3.80 15.31
CA PRO A 35 -10.76 3.49 15.12
C PRO A 35 -9.91 4.50 15.88
N THR A 36 -9.02 4.01 16.73
CA THR A 36 -8.01 4.81 17.43
C THR A 36 -7.27 5.67 16.39
N PRO A 37 -7.07 6.97 16.61
CA PRO A 37 -6.30 7.79 15.69
C PRO A 37 -4.89 7.20 15.58
N ILE A 38 -4.54 6.69 14.40
CA ILE A 38 -3.17 6.31 14.09
C ILE A 38 -2.38 7.60 14.07
N ASP A 39 -1.38 7.71 14.94
CA ASP A 39 -0.48 8.84 15.01
C ASP A 39 0.35 8.88 13.70
N VAL A 40 -0.19 9.55 12.70
CA VAL A 40 0.43 9.72 11.39
C VAL A 40 1.54 10.75 11.58
N LYS A 41 2.73 10.25 11.86
CA LYS A 41 3.94 11.06 11.85
C LYS A 41 4.08 11.67 10.46
N LYS A 42 3.64 12.92 10.32
CA LYS A 42 3.67 13.74 9.12
C LYS A 42 5.11 13.78 8.60
N VAL A 43 5.38 13.02 7.54
CA VAL A 43 6.63 13.17 6.79
C VAL A 43 6.48 14.44 5.98
N GLU A 44 7.06 15.53 6.48
CA GLU A 44 7.15 16.79 5.74
C GLU A 44 8.17 16.64 4.59
N LEU A 45 7.70 16.06 3.50
CA LEU A 45 8.28 16.28 2.19
C LEU A 45 7.56 17.52 1.67
N GLY A 46 8.30 18.60 1.33
CA GLY A 46 7.75 19.86 0.84
C GLY A 46 6.85 19.65 -0.39
N GLY A 47 5.61 19.25 -0.17
CA GLY A 47 4.64 18.88 -1.18
C GLY A 47 3.29 18.56 -0.53
N THR A 48 2.35 18.11 -1.33
CA THR A 48 1.02 17.66 -0.88
C THR A 48 1.17 16.53 0.16
N PRO A 49 0.51 16.60 1.33
CA PRO A 49 0.57 15.55 2.32
C PRO A 49 -0.07 14.26 1.75
N TRP A 50 0.50 13.10 2.14
CA TRP A 50 -0.11 11.82 1.81
C TRP A 50 -1.50 11.71 2.44
N ASN A 51 -2.49 11.31 1.64
CA ASN A 51 -3.85 11.10 2.14
C ASN A 51 -3.98 9.68 2.72
N PRO A 52 -4.36 9.50 3.99
CA PRO A 52 -4.53 8.17 4.60
C PRO A 52 -5.52 7.24 3.89
N LEU A 53 -6.49 7.78 3.14
CA LEU A 53 -7.39 6.96 2.31
C LEU A 53 -6.65 6.23 1.19
N TRP A 54 -5.48 6.71 0.79
CA TRP A 54 -4.67 6.06 -0.24
C TRP A 54 -4.05 4.76 0.26
N ASP A 55 -3.74 4.65 1.57
CA ASP A 55 -3.31 3.40 2.18
C ASP A 55 -4.38 2.33 2.01
N GLN A 56 -5.64 2.66 2.30
CA GLN A 56 -6.77 1.73 2.17
C GLN A 56 -6.97 1.25 0.72
N ILE A 57 -6.76 2.13 -0.26
CA ILE A 57 -6.83 1.77 -1.69
C ILE A 57 -5.76 0.72 -2.01
N ILE A 58 -4.51 0.97 -1.60
CA ILE A 58 -3.40 0.05 -1.83
C ILE A 58 -3.65 -1.27 -1.12
N GLU A 59 -3.95 -1.24 0.17
CA GLU A 59 -4.17 -2.41 1.00
C GLU A 59 -5.28 -3.32 0.46
N LYS A 60 -6.36 -2.73 -0.06
CA LYS A 60 -7.46 -3.45 -0.70
C LYS A 60 -7.08 -4.04 -2.05
N ALA A 61 -6.24 -3.36 -2.83
CA ALA A 61 -5.81 -3.81 -4.15
C ALA A 61 -4.77 -4.94 -4.10
N LEU A 62 -4.08 -5.15 -2.97
CA LEU A 62 -3.04 -6.16 -2.82
C LEU A 62 -3.60 -7.58 -2.90
N PRO A 63 -3.14 -8.41 -3.85
CA PRO A 63 -3.54 -9.81 -3.92
C PRO A 63 -2.81 -10.64 -2.85
N PRO A 64 -3.34 -11.84 -2.49
CA PRO A 64 -2.76 -12.71 -1.47
C PRO A 64 -1.29 -13.07 -1.71
N GLU A 65 -0.86 -13.17 -2.96
CA GLU A 65 0.52 -13.50 -3.34
C GLU A 65 1.52 -12.47 -2.83
N MET A 66 1.14 -11.18 -2.79
CA MET A 66 1.97 -10.10 -2.25
C MET A 66 2.07 -10.13 -0.73
N LEU A 67 1.28 -10.94 -0.06
CA LEU A 67 1.25 -11.11 1.40
C LEU A 67 1.83 -12.46 1.85
N SER A 68 2.18 -13.33 0.89
CA SER A 68 2.70 -14.67 1.13
C SER A 68 4.24 -14.71 1.16
N SER A 69 4.79 -15.91 1.27
CA SER A 69 6.23 -16.17 1.12
C SER A 69 6.74 -16.07 -0.33
N GLN A 70 5.85 -15.94 -1.30
CA GLN A 70 6.20 -15.77 -2.72
C GLN A 70 6.62 -14.34 -3.08
N VAL A 71 6.58 -13.45 -2.12
CA VAL A 71 6.97 -12.04 -2.27
C VAL A 71 8.40 -11.94 -2.84
N PRO A 72 8.65 -10.95 -3.72
CA PRO A 72 9.89 -10.84 -4.46
C PRO A 72 11.10 -10.70 -3.55
N ARG A 73 12.20 -11.28 -4.01
CA ARG A 73 13.51 -11.09 -3.39
C ARG A 73 13.81 -9.59 -3.27
N GLY A 74 14.33 -9.17 -2.13
CA GLY A 74 14.69 -7.78 -1.85
C GLY A 74 13.72 -7.06 -0.91
N VAL A 75 12.54 -7.60 -0.59
CA VAL A 75 11.62 -6.99 0.39
C VAL A 75 12.29 -6.85 1.76
N ARG A 76 13.10 -7.84 2.18
CA ARG A 76 13.82 -7.81 3.46
C ARG A 76 14.84 -6.68 3.58
N ARG A 77 15.24 -6.06 2.47
CA ARG A 77 16.11 -4.88 2.50
C ARG A 77 15.43 -3.70 3.21
N PHE A 78 14.12 -3.58 3.07
CA PHE A 78 13.32 -2.51 3.66
C PHE A 78 12.51 -2.95 4.87
N CYS A 79 12.22 -4.25 4.97
CA CYS A 79 11.44 -4.83 6.04
C CYS A 79 12.02 -6.22 6.41
N PRO A 80 13.07 -6.29 7.25
CA PRO A 80 13.77 -7.54 7.58
C PRO A 80 12.85 -8.64 8.07
N ARG A 81 11.84 -8.30 8.87
CA ARG A 81 10.88 -9.24 9.47
C ARG A 81 9.65 -9.50 8.61
N PHE A 82 9.62 -9.06 7.33
CA PHE A 82 8.44 -9.16 6.48
C PHE A 82 7.77 -10.54 6.48
N TYR A 83 8.54 -11.63 6.40
CA TYR A 83 7.99 -12.98 6.34
C TYR A 83 7.41 -13.47 7.67
N GLU A 84 7.77 -12.84 8.78
CA GLU A 84 7.29 -13.15 10.13
C GLU A 84 6.04 -12.37 10.51
N MET A 85 5.73 -11.31 9.73
CA MET A 85 4.62 -10.40 10.00
C MET A 85 3.27 -11.01 9.66
N GLY A 86 2.24 -10.57 10.38
CA GLY A 86 0.84 -10.83 10.05
C GLY A 86 0.40 -10.14 8.76
N THR A 87 -0.74 -10.56 8.22
CA THR A 87 -1.29 -10.03 6.96
C THR A 87 -1.52 -8.51 7.02
N THR A 88 -2.04 -8.00 8.14
CA THR A 88 -2.28 -6.56 8.35
C THR A 88 -0.98 -5.76 8.26
N ASP A 89 0.05 -6.18 8.99
CA ASP A 89 1.35 -5.48 8.98
C ASP A 89 2.01 -5.51 7.59
N LYS A 90 1.86 -6.62 6.85
CA LYS A 90 2.33 -6.71 5.47
C LYS A 90 1.60 -5.72 4.55
N ARG A 91 0.28 -5.54 4.72
CA ARG A 91 -0.49 -4.54 3.97
C ARG A 91 0.01 -3.13 4.28
N THR A 92 0.18 -2.80 5.55
CA THR A 92 0.73 -1.52 6.00
C THR A 92 2.14 -1.26 5.44
N PHE A 93 3.00 -2.30 5.39
CA PHE A 93 4.30 -2.17 4.72
C PHE A 93 4.17 -1.81 3.24
N TRP A 94 3.26 -2.46 2.50
CA TRP A 94 3.07 -2.16 1.09
C TRP A 94 2.47 -0.78 0.86
N ALA A 95 1.54 -0.32 1.70
CA ALA A 95 1.03 1.04 1.65
C ALA A 95 2.17 2.06 1.82
N TYR A 96 3.04 1.86 2.81
CA TYR A 96 4.24 2.66 3.02
C TYR A 96 5.21 2.62 1.82
N PHE A 97 5.40 1.45 1.21
CA PHE A 97 6.23 1.30 0.00
C PHE A 97 5.69 2.15 -1.15
N PHE A 98 4.39 2.10 -1.40
CA PHE A 98 3.77 2.92 -2.46
C PHE A 98 3.76 4.41 -2.13
N GLN A 99 3.63 4.80 -0.87
CA GLN A 99 3.83 6.18 -0.45
C GLN A 99 5.25 6.67 -0.79
N ALA A 100 6.27 5.88 -0.47
CA ALA A 100 7.65 6.20 -0.80
C ALA A 100 7.88 6.27 -2.32
N LEU A 101 7.27 5.38 -3.08
CA LEU A 101 7.35 5.39 -4.55
C LEU A 101 6.67 6.62 -5.13
N ALA A 102 5.44 6.94 -4.69
CA ALA A 102 4.71 8.14 -5.13
C ALA A 102 5.43 9.43 -4.75
N GLY A 103 6.10 9.45 -3.59
CA GLY A 103 6.93 10.57 -3.19
C GLY A 103 8.12 10.78 -4.12
N ALA A 104 8.75 9.70 -4.57
CA ALA A 104 9.90 9.76 -5.48
C ALA A 104 9.50 10.04 -6.94
N GLU A 105 8.33 9.57 -7.37
CA GLU A 105 7.83 9.75 -8.75
C GLU A 105 7.14 11.10 -8.95
N ALA A 106 6.31 11.54 -8.01
CA ALA A 106 5.42 12.70 -8.18
C ALA A 106 5.45 13.72 -7.03
N GLY A 107 6.33 13.56 -6.03
CA GLY A 107 6.30 14.42 -4.84
C GLY A 107 4.97 14.37 -4.09
N LEU A 108 4.27 13.22 -4.14
CA LEU A 108 2.95 13.00 -3.56
C LEU A 108 1.81 13.84 -4.20
N ASN A 109 2.05 14.47 -5.34
CA ASN A 109 1.03 15.25 -6.03
C ASN A 109 0.29 14.38 -7.09
N PRO A 110 -1.01 14.08 -6.89
CA PRO A 110 -1.76 13.23 -7.82
C PRO A 110 -1.97 13.86 -9.20
N ASN A 111 -1.83 15.18 -9.33
CA ASN A 111 -2.04 15.90 -10.58
C ASN A 111 -0.73 16.13 -11.37
N THR A 112 0.36 15.46 -10.96
CA THR A 112 1.64 15.55 -11.66
C THR A 112 1.53 14.89 -13.05
N SER A 113 2.01 15.61 -14.08
CA SER A 113 2.06 15.11 -15.45
C SER A 113 3.37 15.55 -16.11
N VAL A 114 4.20 14.59 -16.48
CA VAL A 114 5.51 14.80 -17.08
C VAL A 114 5.47 14.37 -18.55
N ARG A 115 5.88 15.24 -19.46
CA ARG A 115 6.03 14.92 -20.87
C ARG A 115 7.40 14.30 -21.11
N HIS A 116 7.43 13.15 -21.76
CA HIS A 116 8.68 12.58 -22.27
C HIS A 116 9.05 13.22 -23.61
N THR A 117 10.35 13.30 -23.89
CA THR A 117 10.90 13.90 -25.12
C THR A 117 10.86 12.95 -26.33
N GLU A 118 10.22 11.81 -26.19
CA GLU A 118 10.01 10.83 -27.27
C GLU A 118 9.20 11.44 -28.44
N PRO A 119 9.37 10.96 -29.68
CA PRO A 119 8.69 11.52 -30.86
C PRO A 119 7.18 11.55 -30.72
N GLU A 120 6.57 12.58 -31.31
CA GLU A 120 5.14 12.84 -31.24
C GLU A 120 4.30 11.68 -31.83
N GLY A 121 3.26 11.28 -31.11
CA GLY A 121 2.23 10.37 -31.61
C GLY A 121 1.90 9.16 -30.73
N ALA A 122 2.69 8.83 -29.74
CA ALA A 122 2.41 7.70 -28.86
C ALA A 122 1.61 8.07 -27.61
N LEU A 123 0.61 7.25 -27.25
CA LEU A 123 -0.12 7.32 -25.97
C LEU A 123 0.80 7.27 -24.74
N ALA A 124 2.05 6.84 -24.92
CA ALA A 124 3.09 6.72 -23.90
C ALA A 124 3.90 8.00 -23.68
N MET A 125 3.57 9.11 -24.33
CA MET A 125 4.36 10.35 -24.28
C MET A 125 4.32 11.06 -22.93
N ARG A 126 3.45 10.68 -22.03
CA ARG A 126 3.31 11.31 -20.72
C ARG A 126 3.25 10.26 -19.63
N SER A 127 3.91 10.60 -18.54
CA SER A 127 3.73 9.90 -17.26
C SER A 127 2.88 10.77 -16.35
N GLU A 128 1.84 10.20 -15.75
CA GLU A 128 0.82 10.95 -15.04
C GLU A 128 0.45 10.35 -13.68
N GLY A 129 0.08 11.21 -12.76
CA GLY A 129 -0.41 10.84 -11.44
C GLY A 129 0.69 10.47 -10.43
N LEU A 130 0.28 9.94 -9.29
CA LEU A 130 1.14 9.61 -8.16
C LEU A 130 2.30 8.69 -8.52
N LEU A 131 2.07 7.73 -9.40
CA LEU A 131 3.05 6.69 -9.76
C LEU A 131 3.60 6.86 -11.17
N GLN A 132 3.35 8.01 -11.80
CA GLN A 132 3.83 8.38 -13.13
C GLN A 132 3.54 7.30 -14.17
N LEU A 133 2.26 6.94 -14.31
CA LEU A 133 1.76 5.90 -15.20
C LEU A 133 1.38 6.45 -16.56
N SER A 134 1.16 5.57 -17.54
CA SER A 134 0.76 5.94 -18.90
C SER A 134 -0.55 5.27 -19.32
N TYR A 135 -1.23 5.83 -20.36
CA TYR A 135 -2.44 5.20 -20.91
C TYR A 135 -2.17 3.84 -21.56
N ALA A 136 -0.93 3.55 -21.95
CA ALA A 136 -0.56 2.23 -22.46
C ALA A 136 -0.76 1.11 -21.40
N ASP A 137 -0.76 1.47 -20.12
CA ASP A 137 -0.92 0.55 -19.00
C ASP A 137 -2.36 0.03 -18.90
N GLN A 138 -3.34 0.75 -19.45
CA GLN A 138 -4.70 0.26 -19.63
C GLN A 138 -4.72 -1.10 -20.34
N LYS A 139 -4.08 -1.17 -21.50
CA LYS A 139 -4.01 -2.40 -22.29
C LYS A 139 -3.05 -3.42 -21.70
N ARG A 140 -1.93 -2.95 -21.15
CA ARG A 140 -0.82 -3.83 -20.72
C ARG A 140 -1.10 -4.52 -19.39
N TYR A 141 -1.75 -3.83 -18.45
CA TYR A 141 -1.98 -4.31 -17.08
C TYR A 141 -3.45 -4.31 -16.66
N GLY A 142 -4.36 -3.93 -17.55
CA GLY A 142 -5.80 -3.82 -17.24
C GLY A 142 -6.11 -2.69 -16.26
N CYS A 143 -5.41 -1.55 -16.41
CA CYS A 143 -5.65 -0.36 -15.58
C CYS A 143 -6.94 0.34 -15.98
N ASP A 144 -7.62 0.96 -15.02
CA ASP A 144 -8.90 1.64 -15.22
C ASP A 144 -8.67 3.10 -15.63
N PHE A 145 -8.10 3.30 -16.82
CA PHE A 145 -7.90 4.59 -17.45
C PHE A 145 -8.77 4.72 -18.69
N ASN A 146 -9.23 5.93 -19.00
CA ASN A 146 -10.04 6.18 -20.19
C ASN A 146 -9.48 7.35 -21.00
N TRP A 147 -8.57 7.02 -21.92
CA TRP A 147 -7.98 8.02 -22.82
C TRP A 147 -9.03 8.82 -23.61
N GLN A 148 -10.14 8.22 -24.06
CA GLN A 148 -11.14 8.89 -24.86
C GLN A 148 -11.83 10.03 -24.09
N VAL A 149 -12.03 9.83 -22.79
CA VAL A 149 -12.57 10.85 -21.89
C VAL A 149 -11.50 11.86 -21.51
N ASP A 150 -10.30 11.39 -21.17
CA ASP A 150 -9.25 12.21 -20.59
C ASP A 150 -8.56 13.15 -21.61
N ARG A 151 -8.51 12.77 -22.89
CA ARG A 151 -7.81 13.53 -23.95
C ARG A 151 -8.36 14.94 -24.21
N VAL A 152 -9.63 15.19 -23.85
CA VAL A 152 -10.28 16.50 -24.01
C VAL A 152 -10.12 17.39 -22.78
N LEU A 153 -9.60 16.87 -21.69
CA LEU A 153 -9.34 17.59 -20.45
C LEU A 153 -7.95 18.23 -20.47
N LYS A 154 -7.74 19.23 -19.61
CA LYS A 154 -6.42 19.85 -19.42
C LYS A 154 -5.43 18.80 -18.89
N THR A 155 -4.15 19.03 -19.15
CA THR A 155 -3.07 18.09 -18.82
C THR A 155 -3.08 17.61 -17.37
N ASN A 156 -3.29 18.51 -16.44
CA ASN A 156 -3.29 18.25 -14.98
C ASN A 156 -4.69 18.37 -14.36
N ASP A 157 -5.75 18.17 -15.18
CA ASP A 157 -7.12 18.22 -14.71
C ASP A 157 -7.41 17.04 -13.78
N PRO A 158 -7.78 17.26 -12.52
CA PRO A 158 -8.02 16.19 -11.56
C PRO A 158 -9.20 15.27 -11.94
N ALA A 159 -10.04 15.67 -12.90
CA ALA A 159 -11.12 14.84 -13.44
C ALA A 159 -10.62 13.71 -14.36
N LYS A 160 -9.36 13.76 -14.84
CA LYS A 160 -8.78 12.69 -15.66
C LYS A 160 -8.73 11.37 -14.90
N THR A 161 -9.16 10.31 -15.54
CA THR A 161 -9.21 8.98 -14.91
C THR A 161 -7.84 8.48 -14.46
N ILE A 162 -6.77 8.78 -15.20
CA ILE A 162 -5.39 8.41 -14.85
C ILE A 162 -4.87 9.20 -13.65
N LEU A 163 -5.37 10.40 -13.38
CA LEU A 163 -4.98 11.24 -12.24
C LEU A 163 -5.77 10.93 -10.97
N GLN A 164 -6.86 10.15 -11.08
CA GLN A 164 -7.61 9.72 -9.92
C GLN A 164 -6.72 8.80 -9.03
N PRO A 165 -6.48 9.14 -7.75
CA PRO A 165 -5.61 8.35 -6.89
C PRO A 165 -5.98 6.88 -6.83
N LYS A 166 -7.29 6.56 -6.79
CA LYS A 166 -7.78 5.19 -6.80
C LYS A 166 -7.26 4.43 -8.02
N ASN A 167 -7.52 4.94 -9.22
CA ASN A 167 -7.15 4.27 -10.47
C ASN A 167 -5.63 4.16 -10.63
N ASN A 168 -4.90 5.21 -10.25
CA ASN A 168 -3.45 5.28 -10.35
C ASN A 168 -2.76 4.29 -9.41
N LEU A 169 -3.17 4.24 -8.13
CA LEU A 169 -2.60 3.34 -7.13
C LEU A 169 -2.97 1.87 -7.38
N GLU A 170 -4.22 1.57 -7.71
CA GLU A 170 -4.65 0.22 -8.07
C GLU A 170 -3.88 -0.30 -9.30
N CYS A 171 -3.67 0.56 -10.30
CA CYS A 171 -2.85 0.23 -11.45
C CYS A 171 -1.40 -0.05 -11.06
N GLY A 172 -0.81 0.79 -10.21
CA GLY A 172 0.54 0.58 -9.69
C GLY A 172 0.71 -0.77 -8.99
N VAL A 173 -0.28 -1.17 -8.19
CA VAL A 173 -0.28 -2.51 -7.57
C VAL A 173 -0.26 -3.61 -8.64
N LYS A 174 -1.11 -3.51 -9.67
CA LYS A 174 -1.14 -4.48 -10.79
C LYS A 174 0.20 -4.57 -11.51
N ILE A 175 0.87 -3.44 -11.76
CA ILE A 175 2.19 -3.38 -12.39
C ILE A 175 3.24 -4.07 -11.51
N LEU A 176 3.27 -3.75 -10.21
CA LEU A 176 4.22 -4.35 -9.27
C LEU A 176 4.01 -5.86 -9.16
N VAL A 177 2.77 -6.33 -9.06
CA VAL A 177 2.40 -7.76 -9.05
C VAL A 177 2.88 -8.44 -10.34
N ASN A 178 2.63 -7.83 -11.50
CA ASN A 178 3.09 -8.38 -12.76
C ASN A 178 4.62 -8.54 -12.78
N GLN A 179 5.36 -7.51 -12.37
CA GLN A 179 6.83 -7.58 -12.37
C GLN A 179 7.38 -8.60 -11.37
N THR A 180 6.82 -8.63 -10.16
CA THR A 180 7.43 -9.38 -9.05
C THR A 180 6.91 -10.81 -8.93
N ILE A 181 5.62 -11.03 -9.17
CA ILE A 181 5.00 -12.34 -9.05
C ILE A 181 5.00 -13.06 -10.41
N VAL A 182 4.47 -12.41 -11.46
CA VAL A 182 4.34 -13.06 -12.78
C VAL A 182 5.70 -13.20 -13.46
N GLN A 183 6.46 -12.09 -13.56
CA GLN A 183 7.79 -12.09 -14.20
C GLN A 183 8.91 -12.56 -13.24
N ARG A 184 8.61 -12.76 -11.95
CA ARG A 184 9.58 -13.18 -10.92
C ARG A 184 10.82 -12.27 -10.81
N LYS A 185 10.68 -11.00 -11.16
CA LYS A 185 11.73 -10.01 -10.98
C LYS A 185 11.92 -9.68 -9.49
N PRO A 186 13.14 -9.32 -9.06
CA PRO A 186 13.33 -8.80 -7.70
C PRO A 186 12.59 -7.48 -7.53
N LEU A 187 12.33 -7.09 -6.28
CA LEU A 187 11.67 -5.81 -5.94
C LEU A 187 12.46 -4.60 -6.47
N LEU A 188 13.79 -4.71 -6.47
CA LEU A 188 14.71 -3.73 -7.03
C LEU A 188 15.41 -4.33 -8.25
N PRO A 189 14.76 -4.31 -9.43
CA PRO A 189 15.35 -4.89 -10.64
C PRO A 189 16.36 -3.93 -11.28
N ARG A 190 17.30 -4.45 -12.07
CA ARG A 190 18.18 -3.61 -12.91
C ARG A 190 17.41 -2.91 -14.05
N SER A 191 16.30 -3.51 -14.48
CA SER A 191 15.37 -2.94 -15.45
C SER A 191 13.94 -3.30 -15.08
N GLY A 192 13.07 -2.33 -14.96
CA GLY A 192 11.68 -2.50 -14.54
C GLY A 192 10.82 -1.34 -15.03
N TYR A 193 9.58 -1.32 -14.63
CA TYR A 193 8.66 -0.25 -14.99
C TYR A 193 9.15 1.10 -14.45
N TRP A 194 9.41 1.18 -13.14
CA TRP A 194 9.92 2.40 -12.51
C TRP A 194 11.45 2.39 -12.47
N SER A 195 12.06 3.40 -13.10
CA SER A 195 13.51 3.67 -12.96
C SER A 195 13.89 3.99 -11.51
N THR A 196 12.97 4.55 -10.77
CA THR A 196 13.06 4.85 -9.33
C THR A 196 13.34 3.62 -8.47
N LEU A 197 12.93 2.43 -8.89
CA LEU A 197 13.26 1.17 -8.21
C LEU A 197 14.58 0.53 -8.68
N GLN A 198 15.31 1.16 -9.59
CA GLN A 198 16.61 0.67 -10.07
C GLN A 198 17.73 1.18 -9.17
N PRO A 199 18.50 0.32 -8.47
CA PRO A 199 19.46 0.73 -7.44
C PRO A 199 20.54 1.71 -7.92
N ASP A 200 20.90 1.62 -9.21
CA ASP A 200 21.95 2.47 -9.81
C ASP A 200 21.39 3.79 -10.38
N GLY A 201 20.06 3.97 -10.34
CA GLY A 201 19.39 5.14 -10.86
C GLY A 201 19.44 6.36 -9.91
N PRO A 202 19.47 7.59 -10.44
CA PRO A 202 19.50 8.80 -9.61
C PRO A 202 18.24 8.94 -8.74
N SER A 203 17.09 8.57 -9.25
CA SER A 203 15.80 8.64 -8.55
C SER A 203 15.69 7.63 -7.41
N TYR A 204 16.46 6.53 -7.47
CA TYR A 204 16.47 5.51 -6.41
C TYR A 204 16.89 6.08 -5.05
N ARG A 205 17.81 7.06 -5.02
CA ARG A 205 18.23 7.66 -3.75
C ARG A 205 17.09 8.37 -3.02
N VAL A 206 16.17 8.99 -3.77
CA VAL A 206 15.00 9.65 -3.19
C VAL A 206 14.07 8.61 -2.56
N PHE A 207 13.75 7.57 -3.32
CA PHE A 207 12.94 6.45 -2.82
C PHE A 207 13.57 5.77 -1.59
N ALA A 208 14.86 5.42 -1.66
CA ALA A 208 15.56 4.76 -0.57
C ALA A 208 15.59 5.62 0.71
N LYS A 209 15.73 6.95 0.57
CA LYS A 209 15.66 7.88 1.70
C LYS A 209 14.27 7.87 2.35
N GLN A 210 13.21 7.78 1.56
CA GLN A 210 11.83 7.69 2.09
C GLN A 210 11.58 6.35 2.78
N MET A 211 12.24 5.26 2.33
CA MET A 211 12.13 3.93 2.93
C MET A 211 12.96 3.73 4.22
N THR A 212 13.53 4.81 4.81
CA THR A 212 14.37 4.69 6.01
C THR A 212 13.60 4.48 7.31
N ASN A 213 12.32 4.82 7.35
CA ASN A 213 11.46 4.71 8.54
C ASN A 213 10.24 3.82 8.28
N PRO A 214 10.43 2.53 7.97
CA PRO A 214 9.32 1.63 7.71
C PRO A 214 8.49 1.39 8.98
N PRO A 215 7.27 0.82 8.83
CA PRO A 215 6.43 0.46 9.97
C PRO A 215 7.20 -0.34 11.03
N ALA A 216 6.91 -0.12 12.31
CA ALA A 216 7.61 -0.74 13.44
C ALA A 216 7.65 -2.28 13.37
N ALA A 217 6.62 -2.91 12.81
CA ALA A 217 6.55 -4.35 12.59
C ALA A 217 7.69 -4.89 11.70
N CYS A 218 8.32 -4.05 10.87
CA CYS A 218 9.48 -4.41 10.05
C CYS A 218 10.76 -4.70 10.86
N GLY A 219 10.82 -4.28 12.15
CA GLY A 219 11.95 -4.56 13.03
C GLY A 219 13.22 -3.76 12.71
N LEU A 220 13.14 -2.70 11.90
CA LEU A 220 14.20 -1.70 11.82
C LEU A 220 14.06 -0.80 13.05
N SER A 221 14.75 -1.17 14.13
CA SER A 221 14.81 -0.32 15.32
C SER A 221 15.48 0.99 14.94
N THR A 222 14.73 2.08 14.99
CA THR A 222 15.33 3.40 15.17
C THR A 222 16.20 3.28 16.42
N LYS A 223 17.51 3.47 16.30
CA LYS A 223 18.40 3.63 17.45
C LYS A 223 17.77 4.68 18.34
N SER A 224 17.08 4.24 19.38
CA SER A 224 16.61 5.07 20.46
C SER A 224 17.84 5.72 21.08
N THR A 225 17.93 7.04 20.90
CA THR A 225 18.84 7.91 21.65
C THR A 225 18.30 8.04 23.08
N ILE A 226 18.26 6.94 23.80
CA ILE A 226 17.96 6.92 25.23
C ILE A 226 18.93 5.94 25.87
N ASP A 227 20.11 6.44 26.24
CA ASP A 227 20.88 6.00 27.39
C ASP A 227 22.10 6.92 27.55
N LYS A 228 21.81 8.18 27.94
CA LYS A 228 22.77 9.09 28.55
C LYS A 228 22.15 9.81 29.74
N SER A 229 21.49 9.07 30.62
CA SER A 229 20.96 9.68 31.85
C SER A 229 20.84 8.65 33.01
N ALA A 230 21.78 7.72 33.11
CA ALA A 230 21.84 6.86 34.27
C ALA A 230 23.30 6.47 34.59
N THR A 231 24.18 7.47 34.79
CA THR A 231 25.46 7.20 35.47
C THR A 231 26.00 8.50 36.04
N THR A 232 25.32 9.03 37.02
CA THR A 232 25.90 10.01 37.97
C THR A 232 25.08 9.97 39.26
N ASN A 233 25.31 8.96 40.10
CA ASN A 233 25.07 8.99 41.52
C ASN A 233 25.53 7.65 42.14
N SER A 234 26.83 7.52 42.42
CA SER A 234 27.34 6.66 43.50
C SER A 234 28.88 6.76 43.55
N VAL A 235 29.37 7.89 44.00
CA VAL A 235 30.70 7.96 44.68
C VAL A 235 30.61 9.13 45.62
N GLN A 236 30.17 8.88 46.80
CA GLN A 236 30.49 9.67 47.99
C GLN A 236 30.07 8.80 49.18
N ASP A 237 31.04 8.18 49.77
CA ASP A 237 31.19 7.89 51.20
C ASP A 237 32.18 6.74 51.33
N ASP A 238 33.45 7.09 51.66
CA ASP A 238 34.30 6.35 52.60
C ASP A 238 35.68 7.04 52.62
N ALA A 239 35.74 8.14 53.36
CA ALA A 239 37.00 8.71 53.81
C ALA A 239 36.84 9.03 55.30
N ASN A 240 36.95 8.01 56.14
CA ASN A 240 37.37 8.24 57.53
C ASN A 240 37.68 6.92 58.22
N ARG A 241 38.94 6.55 58.32
CA ARG A 241 39.51 5.73 59.36
C ARG A 241 41.02 5.90 59.40
N ASP A 242 41.43 6.83 60.21
CA ASP A 242 42.02 6.63 61.53
C ASP A 242 43.50 6.30 61.45
N GLU A 243 44.28 7.38 61.66
CA GLU A 243 45.67 7.32 62.12
C GLU A 243 45.72 6.95 63.62
N THR A 244 46.59 6.05 64.03
CA THR A 244 47.38 6.24 65.28
C THR A 244 48.68 5.46 65.23
N PRO A 245 49.73 5.91 66.04
CA PRO A 245 51.14 5.81 65.65
C PRO A 245 51.89 4.76 66.46
N LYS A 246 53.00 4.30 65.89
CA LYS A 246 54.27 4.16 66.56
C LYS A 246 55.42 3.99 65.63
#